data_fa6a1d01d6ce97e273f75e3f1e86a731
#
_entry.id   fa6a1d01d6ce97e273f75e3f1e86a731
#
_cell.length_a   1.000
_cell.length_b   1.000
_cell.length_c   1.000
_cell.angle_alpha   90.00
_cell.angle_beta   90.00
_cell.angle_gamma   90.00
#
_symmetry.space_group_name_H-M   'P 1'
#
loop_
_entity.id
_entity.type
_entity.pdbx_description
1 polymer ?
#
loop_
_entity_poly.entity_id
_entity_poly.type
_entity_poly.pdbx_seq_one_letter_code
_entity_poly.pdbx_strand_id
1 'polypeptide(L)'
;MSDNYIIIMDIIKFEWDENKNLVNQKKHKISFEEAQTVFFDTEALIIDDPEHSLDEDRFIILGLSRKANLLVVCHCYRESDTTIRIISARKATSTESKQYYKL
;
A
#
# COMPACT_ATOMS: atom_id res chain seq x y z
N MET A 1 1.94 -19.27 -24.69
CA MET A 1 2.92 -19.39 -23.64
C MET A 1 2.42 -18.77 -22.38
N SER A 2 2.15 -19.58 -21.43
CA SER A 2 1.58 -19.15 -20.16
C SER A 2 2.61 -18.51 -19.23
N ASP A 3 3.88 -18.59 -19.58
CA ASP A 3 4.95 -18.16 -18.69
C ASP A 3 5.01 -16.67 -18.46
N ASN A 4 4.40 -15.88 -19.36
CA ASN A 4 4.46 -14.43 -19.28
C ASN A 4 3.82 -13.87 -18.03
N TYR A 5 2.78 -14.52 -17.51
CA TYR A 5 2.11 -14.04 -16.32
C TYR A 5 3.01 -14.09 -15.09
N ILE A 6 3.76 -15.18 -14.97
CA ILE A 6 4.66 -15.36 -13.84
C ILE A 6 5.77 -14.31 -13.90
N ILE A 7 6.32 -14.07 -15.09
CA ILE A 7 7.39 -13.10 -15.27
C ILE A 7 6.93 -11.69 -14.89
N ILE A 8 5.70 -11.31 -15.28
CA ILE A 8 5.17 -9.99 -14.98
C ILE A 8 5.04 -9.79 -13.48
N MET A 9 4.56 -10.81 -12.76
CA MET A 9 4.43 -10.71 -11.31
C MET A 9 5.77 -10.61 -10.63
N ASP A 10 6.80 -11.26 -11.17
CA ASP A 10 8.12 -11.26 -10.57
C ASP A 10 8.84 -9.94 -10.70
N ILE A 11 8.45 -9.06 -11.62
CA ILE A 11 9.12 -7.78 -11.78
C ILE A 11 8.54 -6.68 -10.89
N ILE A 12 7.42 -6.94 -10.21
CA ILE A 12 6.87 -5.97 -9.27
C ILE A 12 7.63 -6.09 -7.96
N LYS A 13 8.22 -4.98 -7.55
CA LYS A 13 9.07 -4.95 -6.35
C LYS A 13 8.51 -3.96 -5.36
N PHE A 14 8.79 -4.21 -4.08
CA PHE A 14 8.48 -3.27 -3.01
C PHE A 14 9.77 -2.79 -2.39
N GLU A 15 9.79 -1.52 -2.01
CA GLU A 15 10.93 -0.96 -1.29
C GLU A 15 10.43 0.02 -0.24
N TRP A 16 11.27 0.30 0.74
CA TRP A 16 10.98 1.30 1.76
C TRP A 16 12.24 1.63 2.52
N ASP A 17 12.16 2.70 3.29
CA ASP A 17 13.20 3.10 4.22
C ASP A 17 12.97 2.35 5.52
N GLU A 18 13.95 1.57 5.96
CA GLU A 18 13.78 0.72 7.15
C GLU A 18 13.59 1.55 8.41
N ASN A 19 14.20 2.71 8.50
CA ASN A 19 13.97 3.59 9.65
C ASN A 19 12.52 4.05 9.70
N LYS A 20 11.95 4.37 8.57
CA LYS A 20 10.52 4.73 8.49
C LYS A 20 9.63 3.56 8.86
N ASN A 21 10.02 2.35 8.48
CA ASN A 21 9.29 1.16 8.85
C ASN A 21 9.25 1.00 10.38
N LEU A 22 10.39 1.17 11.04
CA LEU A 22 10.46 1.05 12.50
C LEU A 22 9.63 2.13 13.19
N VAL A 23 9.72 3.38 12.71
CA VAL A 23 8.92 4.47 13.26
C VAL A 23 7.43 4.21 13.07
N ASN A 24 7.07 3.72 11.89
CA ASN A 24 5.67 3.41 11.59
C ASN A 24 5.11 2.34 12.53
N GLN A 25 5.91 1.32 12.83
CA GLN A 25 5.49 0.27 13.74
C GLN A 25 5.27 0.80 15.15
N LYS A 26 6.12 1.72 15.62
CA LYS A 26 5.93 2.32 16.93
C LYS A 26 4.67 3.18 16.98
N LYS A 27 4.42 3.92 15.91
CA LYS A 27 3.32 4.88 15.88
C LYS A 27 1.98 4.21 15.60
N HIS A 28 1.94 3.29 14.66
CA HIS A 28 0.69 2.72 14.15
C HIS A 28 0.53 1.23 14.39
N LYS A 29 1.57 0.56 14.89
CA LYS A 29 1.58 -0.89 15.12
C LYS A 29 1.46 -1.70 13.83
N ILE A 30 1.80 -1.11 12.71
CA ILE A 30 1.75 -1.75 11.40
C ILE A 30 3.13 -1.72 10.78
N SER A 31 3.62 -2.88 10.33
CA SER A 31 4.89 -2.97 9.63
C SER A 31 4.68 -2.76 8.14
N PHE A 32 5.73 -2.34 7.45
CA PHE A 32 5.67 -2.23 6.00
C PHE A 32 5.64 -3.61 5.35
N GLU A 33 6.17 -4.63 6.03
CA GLU A 33 6.04 -6.01 5.58
C GLU A 33 4.57 -6.43 5.50
N GLU A 34 3.79 -6.05 6.51
CA GLU A 34 2.35 -6.30 6.44
C GLU A 34 1.68 -5.42 5.40
N ALA A 35 2.07 -4.14 5.34
CA ALA A 35 1.44 -3.18 4.44
C ALA A 35 1.54 -3.60 2.98
N GLN A 36 2.66 -4.19 2.57
CA GLN A 36 2.81 -4.60 1.18
C GLN A 36 1.80 -5.65 0.76
N THR A 37 1.28 -6.44 1.71
CA THR A 37 0.33 -7.49 1.36
C THR A 37 -1.02 -6.94 0.91
N VAL A 38 -1.32 -5.68 1.25
CA VAL A 38 -2.56 -5.03 0.82
C VAL A 38 -2.66 -4.94 -0.71
N PHE A 39 -1.52 -4.86 -1.38
CA PHE A 39 -1.49 -4.74 -2.84
C PHE A 39 -1.99 -5.99 -3.55
N PHE A 40 -2.16 -7.08 -2.84
CA PHE A 40 -2.70 -8.33 -3.39
C PHE A 40 -4.19 -8.51 -3.09
N ASP A 41 -4.81 -7.55 -2.41
CA ASP A 41 -6.25 -7.56 -2.16
C ASP A 41 -6.97 -7.10 -3.42
N THR A 42 -7.74 -7.99 -4.04
CA THR A 42 -8.44 -7.69 -5.30
C THR A 42 -9.56 -6.67 -5.12
N GLU A 43 -10.00 -6.42 -3.89
CA GLU A 43 -11.05 -5.44 -3.59
C GLU A 43 -10.49 -4.10 -3.14
N ALA A 44 -9.16 -3.94 -3.15
CA ALA A 44 -8.54 -2.71 -2.68
C ALA A 44 -8.92 -1.52 -3.57
N LEU A 45 -8.99 -0.35 -2.94
CA LEU A 45 -9.28 0.91 -3.62
C LEU A 45 -8.02 1.76 -3.63
N ILE A 46 -7.71 2.35 -4.78
CA ILE A 46 -6.55 3.22 -4.93
C ILE A 46 -7.06 4.64 -5.22
N ILE A 47 -6.60 5.60 -4.43
CA ILE A 47 -6.97 7.00 -4.58
C ILE A 47 -5.73 7.87 -4.51
N ASP A 48 -5.85 9.10 -5.03
CA ASP A 48 -4.78 10.08 -4.90
C ASP A 48 -4.68 10.54 -3.45
N ASP A 49 -3.46 10.86 -3.02
CA ASP A 49 -3.26 11.42 -1.69
C ASP A 49 -3.52 12.93 -1.78
N PRO A 50 -4.65 13.42 -1.24
CA PRO A 50 -5.02 14.83 -1.39
C PRO A 50 -4.09 15.77 -0.64
N GLU A 51 -3.37 15.29 0.37
CA GLU A 51 -2.48 16.13 1.14
C GLU A 51 -1.14 16.39 0.46
N HIS A 52 -0.75 15.49 -0.47
CA HIS A 52 0.57 15.54 -1.08
C HIS A 52 0.54 15.53 -2.60
N SER A 53 -0.63 15.74 -3.19
CA SER A 53 -0.77 15.63 -4.65
C SER A 53 0.02 16.69 -5.42
N LEU A 54 0.39 17.80 -4.78
CA LEU A 54 1.15 18.87 -5.42
C LEU A 54 2.65 18.66 -5.33
N ASP A 55 3.11 17.83 -4.40
CA ASP A 55 4.55 17.68 -4.16
C ASP A 55 5.15 16.53 -4.93
N GLU A 56 4.44 15.41 -5.00
CA GLU A 56 4.88 14.22 -5.72
C GLU A 56 3.70 13.32 -5.94
N ASP A 57 3.89 12.34 -6.83
CA ASP A 57 2.84 11.40 -7.18
C ASP A 57 2.68 10.36 -6.07
N ARG A 58 1.89 10.69 -5.08
CA ARG A 58 1.57 9.80 -3.98
C ARG A 58 0.15 9.29 -4.10
N PHE A 59 -0.02 8.03 -3.75
CA PHE A 59 -1.30 7.37 -3.82
C PHE A 59 -1.59 6.69 -2.50
N ILE A 60 -2.87 6.45 -2.25
CA ILE A 60 -3.30 5.70 -1.08
C ILE A 60 -4.01 4.45 -1.58
N ILE A 61 -3.62 3.31 -1.04
CA ILE A 61 -4.37 2.08 -1.24
C ILE A 61 -5.05 1.71 0.07
N LEU A 62 -6.35 1.43 -0.02
CA LEU A 62 -7.17 1.03 1.10
C LEU A 62 -7.55 -0.43 0.86
N GLY A 63 -7.06 -1.33 1.69
CA GLY A 63 -7.32 -2.74 1.47
C GLY A 63 -6.96 -3.59 2.67
N LEU A 64 -7.30 -4.87 2.59
CA LEU A 64 -7.04 -5.85 3.64
C LEU A 64 -5.63 -6.41 3.51
N SER A 65 -4.92 -6.44 4.63
CA SER A 65 -3.64 -7.11 4.70
C SER A 65 -3.83 -8.61 4.87
N ARG A 66 -2.72 -9.35 4.74
CA ARG A 66 -2.73 -10.80 4.98
C ARG A 66 -3.18 -11.13 6.40
N LYS A 67 -3.00 -10.22 7.35
CA LYS A 67 -3.43 -10.41 8.74
C LYS A 67 -4.88 -9.97 8.97
N ALA A 68 -5.60 -9.67 7.90
CA ALA A 68 -6.99 -9.24 7.95
C ALA A 68 -7.18 -7.88 8.63
N ASN A 69 -6.16 -7.04 8.60
CA ASN A 69 -6.29 -5.64 9.02
C ASN A 69 -6.63 -4.80 7.80
N LEU A 70 -7.63 -3.94 7.93
CA LEU A 70 -7.92 -2.99 6.87
C LEU A 70 -6.98 -1.81 7.03
N LEU A 71 -6.13 -1.60 6.04
CA LEU A 71 -5.03 -0.62 6.11
C LEU A 71 -5.15 0.45 5.05
N VAL A 72 -4.61 1.61 5.39
CA VAL A 72 -4.41 2.73 4.48
C VAL A 72 -2.90 2.84 4.28
N VAL A 73 -2.43 2.60 3.07
CA VAL A 73 -1.01 2.57 2.76
C VAL A 73 -0.67 3.65 1.75
N CYS A 74 0.14 4.62 2.20
CA CYS A 74 0.63 5.67 1.32
C CYS A 74 1.86 5.16 0.59
N HIS A 75 1.89 5.36 -0.72
CA HIS A 75 2.97 4.82 -1.55
C HIS A 75 3.16 5.68 -2.79
N CYS A 76 4.27 5.47 -3.48
CA CYS A 76 4.52 6.04 -4.79
C CYS A 76 5.15 4.98 -5.69
N TYR A 77 5.17 5.25 -6.98
CA TYR A 77 5.78 4.35 -7.95
C TYR A 77 7.16 4.87 -8.33
N ARG A 78 8.09 3.95 -8.50
CA ARG A 78 9.47 4.25 -8.85
C ARG A 78 9.90 3.37 -10.01
N GLU A 79 10.90 3.83 -10.75
CA GLU A 79 11.54 3.04 -11.79
C GLU A 79 10.55 2.42 -12.77
N SER A 80 9.88 3.29 -13.52
CA SER A 80 8.97 2.87 -14.60
C SER A 80 7.78 2.06 -14.08
N ASP A 81 7.30 2.39 -12.91
CA ASP A 81 6.09 1.80 -12.33
C ASP A 81 6.23 0.31 -11.97
N THR A 82 7.44 -0.20 -11.95
CA THR A 82 7.66 -1.60 -11.55
C THR A 82 8.03 -1.73 -10.08
N THR A 83 8.32 -0.61 -9.42
CA THR A 83 8.69 -0.61 -8.01
C THR A 83 7.71 0.25 -7.23
N ILE A 84 7.17 -0.31 -6.18
CA ILE A 84 6.25 0.40 -5.27
C ILE A 84 7.03 0.76 -4.02
N ARG A 85 7.14 2.07 -3.75
CA ARG A 85 7.79 2.53 -2.54
C ARG A 85 6.75 2.83 -1.48
N ILE A 86 6.80 2.10 -0.37
CA ILE A 86 5.88 2.30 0.75
C ILE A 86 6.40 3.44 1.61
N ILE A 87 5.51 4.37 1.94
CA ILE A 87 5.85 5.59 2.68
C ILE A 87 5.30 5.55 4.09
N SER A 88 4.06 5.11 4.26
CA SER A 88 3.44 4.97 5.58
C SER A 88 2.26 4.01 5.51
N ALA A 89 1.87 3.50 6.67
CA ALA A 89 0.76 2.57 6.76
C ALA A 89 0.08 2.72 8.11
N ARG A 90 -1.24 2.72 8.11
CA ARG A 90 -2.03 2.80 9.34
C ARG A 90 -3.33 2.03 9.17
N LYS A 91 -4.00 1.76 10.26
CA LYS A 91 -5.32 1.14 10.19
C LYS A 91 -6.35 2.13 9.66
N ALA A 92 -7.32 1.62 8.96
CA ALA A 92 -8.39 2.44 8.40
C ALA A 92 -9.28 3.00 9.53
N THR A 93 -9.80 4.19 9.30
CA THR A 93 -10.80 4.78 10.18
C THR A 93 -12.16 4.14 9.92
N SER A 94 -13.13 4.45 10.78
CA SER A 94 -14.50 3.98 10.60
C SER A 94 -15.07 4.42 9.24
N THR A 95 -14.84 5.67 8.87
CA THR A 95 -15.32 6.20 7.59
C THR A 95 -14.68 5.46 6.42
N GLU A 96 -13.38 5.24 6.49
CA GLU A 96 -12.66 4.51 5.45
C GLU A 96 -13.13 3.07 5.36
N SER A 97 -13.40 2.45 6.51
CA SER A 97 -13.91 1.08 6.56
C SER A 97 -15.25 0.98 5.83
N LYS A 98 -16.14 1.95 6.06
CA LYS A 98 -17.43 1.98 5.37
C LYS A 98 -17.26 2.13 3.87
N GLN A 99 -16.30 2.94 3.46
CA GLN A 99 -16.00 3.13 2.05
C GLN A 99 -15.54 1.82 1.39
N TYR A 100 -14.65 1.10 2.05
CA TYR A 100 -14.13 -0.16 1.54
C TYR A 100 -15.25 -1.20 1.41
N TYR A 101 -16.06 -1.34 2.46
CA TYR A 101 -17.14 -2.34 2.47
C TYR A 101 -18.43 -1.85 1.81
N LYS A 102 -18.47 -0.60 1.37
CA LYS A 102 -19.63 -0.02 0.69
C LYS A 102 -20.89 -0.03 1.56
N LEU A 103 -20.70 0.35 2.80
CA LEU A 103 -21.80 0.39 3.76
C LEU A 103 -22.47 1.76 3.83
#